data_bbc94573c38bf68334ca5d3fe10979c8
#
_entry.id   bbc94573c38bf68334ca5d3fe10979c8
#
_cell.length_a   1.000
_cell.length_b   1.000
_cell.length_c   1.000
_cell.angle_alpha   90.00
_cell.angle_beta   90.00
_cell.angle_gamma   90.00
#
_symmetry.space_group_name_H-M   'P 1'
#
loop_
_entity.id
_entity.type
_entity.pdbx_description
1 polymer ?
#
loop_
_entity_poly.entity_id
_entity_poly.type
_entity_poly.pdbx_seq_one_letter_code
_entity_poly.pdbx_strand_id
1 'polypeptide(L)'
;MSSFKNLFFCAMALALAGCGGPKEPAVIENVVAHTKVGDIGALMVEAIEITVSNPKSIKGLTAADFDLVNNSPDGFTDPTTGGQLKAHEDDGIVVTRKKNVLRIETKPFNINGLRGEWWKTEPWKLVCTADSSLNVTLDKVNDKRIAVLDDCIKGSFTYAGLTREYILHLPKDAEGNVIENAPLLVWQIGGGEYNKDLMTAATANRCVTSLPEAGIPYATLMFAIANPNYSYSASLDPEKIKLVDRNNALQMAFIDTLIEEGKVDGTRLFCAGASSGGGCTMRFMMQFPERFKAAIPCCAMDPIVPIHKATEKYDGQFTDDIETAFQGQVYKWNGEDMVLEDMDTKAFCELPMYFVHADSDMTCKVISSHAYYGARKRLGATNDLIQIYDDAYMQTFGIPQMISHFSWVPLLNDYSEGTAMDWLVKQM
;
A
#
# COMPACT_ATOMS: atom_id res chain seq x y z
N MET A 1 -89.94 -16.37 -36.36
CA MET A 1 -89.28 -15.92 -37.59
C MET A 1 -87.91 -15.52 -37.32
N SER A 2 -86.99 -16.18 -37.98
CA SER A 2 -85.60 -15.88 -38.25
C SER A 2 -84.63 -15.67 -37.06
N SER A 3 -83.94 -16.72 -36.77
CA SER A 3 -82.77 -16.89 -36.01
C SER A 3 -81.50 -16.33 -36.70
N PHE A 4 -80.63 -15.59 -35.99
CA PHE A 4 -79.26 -15.32 -36.44
C PHE A 4 -78.30 -15.86 -35.43
N LYS A 5 -77.55 -16.86 -35.80
CA LYS A 5 -76.40 -17.42 -35.05
C LYS A 5 -75.18 -16.56 -35.29
N ASN A 6 -74.65 -15.98 -34.28
CA ASN A 6 -73.32 -15.38 -34.29
C ASN A 6 -72.25 -16.42 -33.91
N LEU A 7 -71.41 -16.74 -34.85
CA LEU A 7 -70.22 -17.57 -34.67
C LEU A 7 -69.09 -16.69 -34.10
N PHE A 8 -68.69 -16.98 -32.88
CA PHE A 8 -67.49 -16.41 -32.29
C PHE A 8 -66.26 -17.25 -32.70
N PHE A 9 -65.42 -16.68 -33.55
CA PHE A 9 -64.10 -17.24 -33.82
C PHE A 9 -63.14 -16.88 -32.62
N CYS A 10 -62.83 -17.86 -31.81
CA CYS A 10 -61.71 -17.74 -30.80
C CYS A 10 -60.40 -17.98 -31.54
N ALA A 11 -59.69 -16.90 -31.85
CA ALA A 11 -58.30 -17.01 -32.28
C ALA A 11 -57.42 -17.36 -31.08
N MET A 12 -57.03 -18.62 -31.01
CA MET A 12 -56.04 -19.12 -30.05
C MET A 12 -54.68 -18.65 -30.52
N ALA A 13 -54.14 -17.56 -29.92
CA ALA A 13 -52.74 -17.20 -30.06
C ALA A 13 -51.87 -18.25 -29.35
N LEU A 14 -51.29 -19.16 -30.13
CA LEU A 14 -50.18 -20.01 -29.62
C LEU A 14 -49.00 -19.09 -29.31
N ALA A 15 -48.80 -18.80 -28.05
CA ALA A 15 -47.51 -18.35 -27.57
C ALA A 15 -46.52 -19.51 -27.75
N LEU A 16 -45.67 -19.41 -28.76
CA LEU A 16 -44.47 -20.25 -28.87
C LEU A 16 -43.56 -19.89 -27.70
N ALA A 17 -43.77 -20.53 -26.55
CA ALA A 17 -42.77 -20.64 -25.53
C ALA A 17 -41.63 -21.43 -26.17
N GLY A 18 -40.53 -20.72 -26.47
CA GLY A 18 -39.32 -21.36 -26.91
C GLY A 18 -38.85 -22.32 -25.84
N CYS A 19 -39.05 -23.62 -26.07
CA CYS A 19 -38.45 -24.68 -25.27
C CYS A 19 -36.93 -24.65 -25.49
N GLY A 20 -36.22 -23.77 -24.75
CA GLY A 20 -34.83 -23.99 -24.47
C GLY A 20 -34.78 -25.24 -23.59
N GLY A 21 -34.16 -26.30 -24.08
CA GLY A 21 -33.89 -27.47 -23.25
C GLY A 21 -33.15 -27.05 -21.96
N PRO A 22 -33.13 -27.89 -20.93
CA PRO A 22 -32.44 -27.57 -19.68
C PRO A 22 -31.01 -27.14 -20.03
N LYS A 23 -30.60 -25.94 -19.55
CA LYS A 23 -29.22 -25.49 -19.72
C LYS A 23 -28.34 -26.52 -19.08
N GLU A 24 -27.34 -27.02 -19.81
CA GLU A 24 -26.29 -27.82 -19.21
C GLU A 24 -25.58 -26.97 -18.12
N PRO A 25 -25.36 -27.51 -16.92
CA PRO A 25 -24.66 -26.81 -15.86
C PRO A 25 -23.29 -26.32 -16.36
N ALA A 26 -22.89 -25.15 -15.89
CA ALA A 26 -21.56 -24.62 -16.19
C ALA A 26 -20.49 -25.51 -15.56
N VAL A 27 -19.39 -25.73 -16.29
CA VAL A 27 -18.18 -26.35 -15.74
C VAL A 27 -17.10 -25.29 -15.69
N ILE A 28 -16.70 -24.92 -14.47
CA ILE A 28 -15.64 -23.95 -14.24
C ILE A 28 -14.28 -24.61 -14.56
N GLU A 29 -13.50 -23.99 -15.43
CA GLU A 29 -12.13 -24.41 -15.76
C GLU A 29 -11.09 -23.58 -14.99
N ASN A 30 -11.37 -22.29 -14.78
CA ASN A 30 -10.45 -21.39 -14.09
C ASN A 30 -11.21 -20.25 -13.40
N VAL A 31 -10.66 -19.79 -12.26
CA VAL A 31 -11.15 -18.61 -11.55
C VAL A 31 -9.97 -17.73 -11.19
N VAL A 32 -10.03 -16.45 -11.56
CA VAL A 32 -9.03 -15.44 -11.26
C VAL A 32 -9.66 -14.32 -10.47
N ALA A 33 -9.09 -13.98 -9.32
CA ALA A 33 -9.45 -12.77 -8.59
C ALA A 33 -8.54 -11.61 -8.99
N HIS A 34 -9.14 -10.50 -9.40
CA HIS A 34 -8.44 -9.25 -9.66
C HIS A 34 -8.50 -8.38 -8.41
N THR A 35 -7.34 -8.01 -7.91
CA THR A 35 -7.19 -7.27 -6.66
C THR A 35 -6.29 -6.05 -6.83
N LYS A 36 -6.43 -5.10 -5.94
CA LYS A 36 -5.47 -4.00 -5.72
C LYS A 36 -5.17 -3.84 -4.24
N VAL A 37 -4.13 -3.07 -3.92
CA VAL A 37 -3.89 -2.63 -2.53
C VAL A 37 -4.90 -1.54 -2.18
N GLY A 38 -5.65 -1.74 -1.10
CA GLY A 38 -6.63 -0.77 -0.62
C GLY A 38 -5.97 0.47 0.00
N ASP A 39 -6.74 1.54 0.14
CA ASP A 39 -6.24 2.84 0.64
C ASP A 39 -5.61 2.73 2.02
N ILE A 40 -6.14 1.89 2.88
CA ILE A 40 -5.61 1.62 4.23
C ILE A 40 -4.67 0.40 4.27
N GLY A 41 -4.33 -0.18 3.13
CA GLY A 41 -3.62 -1.45 2.99
C GLY A 41 -4.56 -2.63 2.79
N ALA A 42 -4.00 -3.85 2.79
CA ALA A 42 -4.64 -5.11 2.47
C ALA A 42 -5.09 -5.23 1.00
N LEU A 43 -5.46 -6.43 0.58
CA LEU A 43 -5.95 -6.67 -0.78
C LEU A 43 -7.45 -6.44 -0.86
N MET A 44 -7.85 -5.63 -1.83
CA MET A 44 -9.24 -5.38 -2.18
C MET A 44 -9.56 -6.10 -3.48
N VAL A 45 -10.59 -6.96 -3.49
CA VAL A 45 -11.09 -7.59 -4.72
C VAL A 45 -11.93 -6.56 -5.48
N GLU A 46 -11.65 -6.41 -6.77
CA GLU A 46 -12.38 -5.52 -7.68
C GLU A 46 -13.16 -6.29 -8.74
N ALA A 47 -12.69 -7.48 -9.12
CA ALA A 47 -13.38 -8.33 -10.07
C ALA A 47 -13.01 -9.81 -9.90
N ILE A 48 -13.90 -10.67 -10.35
CA ILE A 48 -13.73 -12.12 -10.40
C ILE A 48 -13.94 -12.55 -11.85
N GLU A 49 -12.97 -13.23 -12.42
CA GLU A 49 -13.10 -13.85 -13.75
C GLU A 49 -13.30 -15.35 -13.62
N ILE A 50 -14.37 -15.86 -14.25
CA ILE A 50 -14.68 -17.29 -14.31
C ILE A 50 -14.60 -17.73 -15.76
N THR A 51 -13.69 -18.68 -16.04
CA THR A 51 -13.62 -19.35 -17.34
C THR A 51 -14.39 -20.65 -17.29
N VAL A 52 -15.28 -20.87 -18.24
CA VAL A 52 -16.10 -22.08 -18.33
C VAL A 52 -15.80 -22.87 -19.61
N SER A 53 -15.99 -24.18 -19.57
CA SER A 53 -15.81 -25.04 -20.75
C SER A 53 -16.84 -24.80 -21.85
N ASN A 54 -18.08 -24.48 -21.48
CA ASN A 54 -19.18 -24.25 -22.43
C ASN A 54 -19.64 -22.78 -22.38
N PRO A 55 -19.35 -21.97 -23.42
CA PRO A 55 -19.78 -20.58 -23.47
C PRO A 55 -21.31 -20.39 -23.45
N LYS A 56 -22.09 -21.41 -23.80
CA LYS A 56 -23.54 -21.32 -23.77
C LYS A 56 -24.11 -21.33 -22.36
N SER A 57 -23.41 -21.96 -21.39
CA SER A 57 -23.86 -22.02 -19.99
C SER A 57 -23.94 -20.65 -19.33
N ILE A 58 -23.08 -19.72 -19.72
CA ILE A 58 -23.04 -18.34 -19.17
C ILE A 58 -23.82 -17.33 -20.02
N LYS A 59 -24.53 -17.79 -21.06
CA LYS A 59 -25.30 -16.88 -21.92
C LYS A 59 -26.52 -16.34 -21.19
N GLY A 60 -26.68 -15.02 -21.22
CA GLY A 60 -27.84 -14.32 -20.66
C GLY A 60 -27.77 -14.08 -19.17
N LEU A 61 -26.64 -14.42 -18.49
CA LEU A 61 -26.38 -14.02 -17.11
C LEU A 61 -26.18 -12.52 -17.04
N THR A 62 -26.74 -11.92 -16.01
CA THR A 62 -26.70 -10.47 -15.69
C THR A 62 -26.24 -10.24 -14.25
N ALA A 63 -26.10 -9.00 -13.86
CA ALA A 63 -25.76 -8.64 -12.48
C ALA A 63 -26.79 -9.18 -11.46
N ALA A 64 -28.06 -9.22 -11.82
CA ALA A 64 -29.15 -9.73 -10.96
C ALA A 64 -29.02 -11.24 -10.62
N ASP A 65 -28.19 -11.97 -11.35
CA ASP A 65 -27.97 -13.40 -11.13
C ASP A 65 -26.83 -13.66 -10.15
N PHE A 66 -26.13 -12.63 -9.69
CA PHE A 66 -24.96 -12.76 -8.80
C PHE A 66 -25.12 -11.99 -7.51
N ASP A 67 -24.59 -12.56 -6.44
CA ASP A 67 -24.56 -11.97 -5.12
C ASP A 67 -23.21 -12.28 -4.43
N LEU A 68 -22.70 -11.31 -3.68
CA LEU A 68 -21.51 -11.49 -2.82
C LEU A 68 -21.96 -11.75 -1.38
N VAL A 69 -21.63 -12.92 -0.87
CA VAL A 69 -22.06 -13.36 0.44
C VAL A 69 -20.85 -13.55 1.36
N ASN A 70 -20.90 -12.92 2.51
CA ASN A 70 -19.98 -13.21 3.60
C ASN A 70 -20.61 -14.26 4.52
N ASN A 71 -19.96 -15.42 4.65
CA ASN A 71 -20.48 -16.53 5.47
C ASN A 71 -19.92 -16.57 6.89
N SER A 72 -19.25 -15.53 7.37
CA SER A 72 -18.87 -15.50 8.79
C SER A 72 -20.12 -15.46 9.66
N PRO A 73 -20.33 -16.42 10.57
CA PRO A 73 -21.48 -16.40 11.46
C PRO A 73 -21.51 -15.19 12.39
N ASP A 74 -20.36 -14.62 12.70
CA ASP A 74 -20.20 -13.47 13.60
C ASP A 74 -20.04 -12.12 12.86
N GLY A 75 -20.11 -12.12 11.54
CA GLY A 75 -19.70 -11.00 10.72
C GLY A 75 -18.17 -10.82 10.76
N PHE A 76 -17.60 -10.33 9.69
CA PHE A 76 -16.19 -9.94 9.67
C PHE A 76 -16.08 -8.54 10.29
N THR A 77 -15.39 -8.41 11.40
CA THR A 77 -15.12 -7.10 12.00
C THR A 77 -13.96 -6.48 11.26
N ASP A 78 -14.19 -5.32 10.66
CA ASP A 78 -13.11 -4.51 10.11
C ASP A 78 -12.20 -4.06 11.26
N PRO A 79 -10.95 -4.53 11.31
CA PRO A 79 -10.06 -4.19 12.41
C PRO A 79 -9.69 -2.70 12.42
N THR A 80 -9.94 -1.98 11.32
CA THR A 80 -9.65 -0.55 11.20
C THR A 80 -10.76 0.30 11.82
N THR A 81 -12.01 -0.04 11.52
CA THR A 81 -13.16 0.75 11.94
C THR A 81 -13.89 0.16 13.15
N GLY A 82 -13.58 -1.08 13.53
CA GLY A 82 -14.34 -1.83 14.52
C GLY A 82 -15.79 -2.15 14.08
N GLY A 83 -16.15 -1.76 12.86
CA GLY A 83 -17.46 -2.04 12.26
C GLY A 83 -17.56 -3.45 11.70
N GLN A 84 -18.74 -4.02 11.69
CA GLN A 84 -18.97 -5.25 10.95
C GLN A 84 -18.99 -4.94 9.45
N LEU A 85 -18.14 -5.61 8.70
CA LEU A 85 -18.28 -5.65 7.24
C LEU A 85 -19.54 -6.46 6.94
N LYS A 86 -20.62 -5.76 6.66
CA LYS A 86 -21.84 -6.38 6.21
C LYS A 86 -21.62 -6.97 4.82
N ALA A 87 -22.32 -8.08 4.53
CA ALA A 87 -22.55 -8.49 3.16
C ALA A 87 -23.09 -7.29 2.40
N HIS A 88 -22.61 -7.08 1.19
CA HIS A 88 -22.94 -5.89 0.40
C HIS A 88 -24.44 -5.77 0.19
N GLU A 89 -25.05 -4.69 0.69
CA GLU A 89 -26.44 -4.33 0.35
C GLU A 89 -26.54 -3.74 -1.05
N ASP A 90 -25.42 -3.23 -1.61
CA ASP A 90 -25.31 -2.74 -3.00
C ASP A 90 -23.90 -3.06 -3.52
N ASP A 91 -23.74 -4.23 -4.10
CA ASP A 91 -22.46 -4.78 -4.53
C ASP A 91 -21.87 -4.04 -5.73
N GLY A 92 -22.65 -3.20 -6.39
CA GLY A 92 -22.26 -2.54 -7.62
C GLY A 92 -21.84 -3.54 -8.70
N ILE A 93 -22.44 -4.76 -8.68
CA ILE A 93 -22.05 -5.85 -9.59
C ILE A 93 -22.31 -5.46 -11.03
N VAL A 94 -21.25 -5.58 -11.85
CA VAL A 94 -21.32 -5.46 -13.31
C VAL A 94 -20.82 -6.74 -13.93
N VAL A 95 -21.63 -7.34 -14.81
CA VAL A 95 -21.29 -8.59 -15.47
C VAL A 95 -20.98 -8.34 -16.94
N THR A 96 -19.79 -8.71 -17.34
CA THR A 96 -19.36 -8.70 -18.75
C THR A 96 -18.97 -10.12 -19.19
N ARG A 97 -19.12 -10.38 -20.49
CA ARG A 97 -18.82 -11.68 -21.07
C ARG A 97 -18.00 -11.56 -22.34
N LYS A 98 -16.94 -12.31 -22.42
CA LYS A 98 -16.11 -12.43 -23.63
C LYS A 98 -15.81 -13.91 -23.91
N LYS A 99 -16.40 -14.46 -24.98
CA LYS A 99 -16.30 -15.89 -25.30
C LYS A 99 -16.81 -16.76 -24.13
N ASN A 100 -15.94 -17.56 -23.54
CA ASN A 100 -16.19 -18.46 -22.41
C ASN A 100 -15.74 -17.87 -21.06
N VAL A 101 -15.38 -16.60 -21.01
CA VAL A 101 -15.00 -15.88 -19.79
C VAL A 101 -16.13 -14.98 -19.35
N LEU A 102 -16.52 -15.11 -18.10
CA LEU A 102 -17.43 -14.26 -17.38
C LEU A 102 -16.61 -13.40 -16.41
N ARG A 103 -16.69 -12.08 -16.54
CA ARG A 103 -16.06 -11.14 -15.61
C ARG A 103 -17.15 -10.45 -14.79
N ILE A 104 -17.02 -10.55 -13.50
CA ILE A 104 -17.92 -9.97 -12.50
C ILE A 104 -17.12 -8.92 -11.76
N GLU A 105 -17.40 -7.65 -12.04
CA GLU A 105 -16.83 -6.51 -11.34
C GLU A 105 -17.68 -6.17 -10.13
N THR A 106 -17.06 -5.72 -9.06
CA THR A 106 -17.72 -5.37 -7.79
C THR A 106 -17.19 -4.05 -7.29
N LYS A 107 -17.88 -3.41 -6.35
CA LYS A 107 -17.19 -2.43 -5.51
C LYS A 107 -16.05 -3.12 -4.78
N PRO A 108 -14.88 -2.48 -4.66
CA PRO A 108 -13.75 -3.09 -3.95
C PRO A 108 -14.12 -3.50 -2.53
N PHE A 109 -13.81 -4.71 -2.16
CA PHE A 109 -14.05 -5.22 -0.81
C PHE A 109 -12.82 -5.94 -0.24
N ASN A 110 -12.58 -5.75 1.04
CA ASN A 110 -11.46 -6.33 1.74
C ASN A 110 -11.75 -7.79 2.12
N ILE A 111 -10.82 -8.67 1.82
CA ILE A 111 -10.95 -10.11 2.06
C ILE A 111 -10.07 -10.65 3.19
N ASN A 112 -9.10 -9.91 3.71
CA ASN A 112 -8.15 -10.44 4.69
C ASN A 112 -7.82 -9.53 5.87
N GLY A 113 -8.52 -8.40 6.04
CA GLY A 113 -8.22 -7.46 7.13
C GLY A 113 -6.85 -6.78 7.01
N LEU A 114 -6.61 -5.78 7.85
CA LEU A 114 -5.50 -4.82 7.73
C LEU A 114 -4.10 -5.37 7.93
N ARG A 115 -3.91 -6.49 8.57
CA ARG A 115 -2.59 -7.06 8.89
C ARG A 115 -2.62 -8.58 8.83
N GLY A 116 -3.60 -9.11 8.10
CA GLY A 116 -3.68 -10.52 7.86
C GLY A 116 -2.48 -10.99 7.02
N GLU A 117 -2.25 -12.27 7.02
CA GLU A 117 -1.44 -12.86 5.97
C GLU A 117 -2.04 -12.41 4.64
N TRP A 118 -1.20 -11.92 3.77
CA TRP A 118 -1.67 -11.53 2.46
C TRP A 118 -2.38 -12.73 1.83
N TRP A 119 -3.62 -12.62 1.48
CA TRP A 119 -4.45 -13.69 0.98
C TRP A 119 -4.93 -14.71 2.05
N LYS A 120 -5.68 -14.24 3.02
CA LYS A 120 -6.68 -15.05 3.72
C LYS A 120 -8.05 -14.64 3.22
N THR A 121 -8.76 -15.57 2.62
CA THR A 121 -10.00 -15.32 1.90
C THR A 121 -11.23 -15.76 2.67
N GLU A 122 -11.17 -15.73 3.94
CA GLU A 122 -12.32 -16.04 4.78
C GLU A 122 -13.29 -14.86 4.77
N PRO A 123 -14.49 -15.11 4.70
CA PRO A 123 -15.39 -16.19 4.26
C PRO A 123 -16.28 -15.79 3.07
N TRP A 124 -15.75 -15.02 2.11
CA TRP A 124 -16.50 -14.48 0.97
C TRP A 124 -16.79 -15.52 -0.09
N LYS A 125 -18.03 -15.50 -0.60
CA LYS A 125 -18.46 -16.29 -1.75
C LYS A 125 -19.15 -15.42 -2.78
N LEU A 126 -18.87 -15.69 -4.04
CA LEU A 126 -19.71 -15.27 -5.14
C LEU A 126 -20.75 -16.37 -5.38
N VAL A 127 -22.00 -16.02 -5.31
CA VAL A 127 -23.15 -16.93 -5.53
C VAL A 127 -23.85 -16.56 -6.80
N CYS A 128 -24.06 -17.54 -7.69
CA CYS A 128 -24.92 -17.39 -8.86
C CYS A 128 -26.27 -18.03 -8.58
N THR A 129 -27.32 -17.22 -8.50
CA THR A 129 -28.70 -17.69 -8.21
C THR A 129 -29.33 -18.44 -9.39
N ALA A 130 -28.88 -18.15 -10.60
CA ALA A 130 -29.34 -18.80 -11.83
C ALA A 130 -28.67 -20.15 -12.12
N ASP A 131 -27.45 -20.36 -11.65
CA ASP A 131 -26.68 -21.60 -11.83
C ASP A 131 -25.66 -21.78 -10.68
N SER A 132 -25.98 -22.60 -9.72
CA SER A 132 -25.13 -22.85 -8.54
C SER A 132 -23.77 -23.49 -8.88
N SER A 133 -23.60 -24.05 -10.07
CA SER A 133 -22.29 -24.55 -10.54
C SER A 133 -21.27 -23.43 -10.81
N LEU A 134 -21.74 -22.17 -10.87
CA LEU A 134 -20.89 -20.97 -10.97
C LEU A 134 -20.56 -20.34 -9.62
N ASN A 135 -20.96 -20.94 -8.53
CA ASN A 135 -20.59 -20.47 -7.19
C ASN A 135 -19.08 -20.60 -6.98
N VAL A 136 -18.47 -19.52 -6.49
CA VAL A 136 -17.03 -19.45 -6.22
C VAL A 136 -16.80 -19.09 -4.75
N THR A 137 -16.00 -19.88 -4.06
CA THR A 137 -15.46 -19.51 -2.76
C THR A 137 -14.10 -18.85 -3.00
N LEU A 138 -13.89 -17.65 -2.49
CA LEU A 138 -12.73 -16.83 -2.87
C LEU A 138 -11.39 -17.35 -2.31
N ASP A 139 -11.41 -18.23 -1.32
CA ASP A 139 -10.24 -18.96 -0.86
C ASP A 139 -9.74 -20.06 -1.84
N LYS A 140 -10.56 -20.39 -2.85
CA LYS A 140 -10.31 -21.46 -3.81
C LYS A 140 -10.15 -20.97 -5.25
N VAL A 141 -9.81 -19.70 -5.43
CA VAL A 141 -9.46 -19.19 -6.75
C VAL A 141 -8.16 -19.83 -7.26
N ASN A 142 -8.09 -20.03 -8.56
CA ASN A 142 -6.91 -20.65 -9.18
C ASN A 142 -5.73 -19.68 -9.24
N ASP A 143 -5.99 -18.39 -9.44
CA ASP A 143 -4.98 -17.37 -9.58
C ASP A 143 -5.46 -16.01 -9.03
N LYS A 144 -4.52 -15.16 -8.71
CA LYS A 144 -4.73 -13.78 -8.24
C LYS A 144 -3.95 -12.82 -9.12
N ARG A 145 -4.59 -11.72 -9.49
CA ARG A 145 -3.93 -10.60 -10.14
C ARG A 145 -3.92 -9.43 -9.18
N ILE A 146 -2.74 -8.87 -8.91
CA ILE A 146 -2.59 -7.74 -8.02
C ILE A 146 -2.12 -6.55 -8.85
N ALA A 147 -3.02 -5.59 -9.05
CA ALA A 147 -2.74 -4.40 -9.85
C ALA A 147 -1.43 -3.74 -9.40
N VAL A 148 -0.62 -3.27 -10.34
CA VAL A 148 0.72 -2.72 -10.17
C VAL A 148 1.75 -3.75 -9.68
N LEU A 149 1.46 -4.48 -8.59
CA LEU A 149 2.46 -5.37 -7.94
C LEU A 149 2.84 -6.58 -8.81
N ASP A 150 1.95 -7.05 -9.70
CA ASP A 150 2.29 -8.14 -10.63
C ASP A 150 3.32 -7.71 -11.66
N ASP A 151 3.33 -6.43 -12.04
CA ASP A 151 4.26 -5.84 -12.99
C ASP A 151 5.60 -5.42 -12.35
N CYS A 152 5.71 -5.49 -11.03
CA CYS A 152 6.92 -5.13 -10.32
C CYS A 152 8.01 -6.21 -10.43
N ILE A 153 9.24 -5.77 -10.49
CA ILE A 153 10.41 -6.63 -10.35
C ILE A 153 10.55 -7.04 -8.89
N LYS A 154 10.62 -8.34 -8.65
CA LYS A 154 10.84 -8.91 -7.32
C LYS A 154 12.16 -9.67 -7.33
N GLY A 155 12.99 -9.45 -6.33
CA GLY A 155 14.30 -10.06 -6.27
C GLY A 155 14.93 -9.98 -4.89
N SER A 156 16.19 -10.33 -4.80
CA SER A 156 17.00 -10.17 -3.60
C SER A 156 18.34 -9.51 -3.94
N PHE A 157 18.84 -8.71 -3.02
CA PHE A 157 20.13 -8.04 -3.15
C PHE A 157 20.98 -8.28 -1.91
N THR A 158 22.28 -8.49 -2.12
CA THR A 158 23.25 -8.78 -1.05
C THR A 158 24.34 -7.71 -1.03
N TYR A 159 24.52 -7.08 0.10
CA TYR A 159 25.58 -6.10 0.32
C TYR A 159 25.92 -6.00 1.81
N ALA A 160 27.16 -5.67 2.13
CA ALA A 160 27.65 -5.49 3.52
C ALA A 160 27.27 -6.67 4.45
N GLY A 161 27.27 -7.92 3.93
CA GLY A 161 26.91 -9.12 4.67
C GLY A 161 25.42 -9.28 4.99
N LEU A 162 24.54 -8.47 4.39
CA LEU A 162 23.10 -8.61 4.48
C LEU A 162 22.52 -9.02 3.13
N THR A 163 21.45 -9.82 3.14
CA THR A 163 20.58 -10.08 1.99
C THR A 163 19.18 -9.60 2.31
N ARG A 164 18.54 -8.89 1.38
CA ARG A 164 17.16 -8.40 1.49
C ARG A 164 16.40 -8.68 0.21
N GLU A 165 15.16 -9.10 0.37
CA GLU A 165 14.20 -9.13 -0.73
C GLU A 165 13.69 -7.72 -1.02
N TYR A 166 13.44 -7.42 -2.29
CA TYR A 166 12.90 -6.14 -2.71
C TYR A 166 11.77 -6.28 -3.72
N ILE A 167 10.95 -5.24 -3.79
CA ILE A 167 9.99 -5.01 -4.85
C ILE A 167 10.26 -3.64 -5.46
N LEU A 168 10.37 -3.60 -6.79
CA LEU A 168 10.69 -2.42 -7.57
C LEU A 168 9.65 -2.24 -8.67
N HIS A 169 8.92 -1.14 -8.64
CA HIS A 169 8.14 -0.66 -9.76
C HIS A 169 9.00 0.25 -10.64
N LEU A 170 8.98 0.03 -11.95
CA LEU A 170 9.55 0.93 -12.94
C LEU A 170 8.41 1.52 -13.77
N PRO A 171 8.31 2.85 -13.90
CA PRO A 171 7.25 3.47 -14.68
C PRO A 171 7.39 3.12 -16.15
N LYS A 172 6.25 3.04 -16.85
CA LYS A 172 6.18 2.74 -18.28
C LYS A 172 5.50 3.88 -19.03
N ASP A 173 5.92 4.08 -20.27
CA ASP A 173 5.26 4.98 -21.20
C ASP A 173 3.93 4.39 -21.73
N ALA A 174 3.24 5.13 -22.57
CA ALA A 174 1.96 4.70 -23.17
C ALA A 174 2.11 3.47 -24.09
N GLU A 175 3.30 3.22 -24.59
CA GLU A 175 3.67 2.08 -25.44
C GLU A 175 4.07 0.86 -24.60
N GLY A 176 4.22 1.00 -23.29
CA GLY A 176 4.60 -0.06 -22.34
C GLY A 176 6.10 -0.23 -22.15
N ASN A 177 6.94 0.66 -22.68
CA ASN A 177 8.37 0.65 -22.46
C ASN A 177 8.70 1.26 -21.11
N VAL A 178 9.74 0.75 -20.45
CA VAL A 178 10.25 1.33 -19.20
C VAL A 178 10.79 2.73 -19.48
N ILE A 179 10.39 3.70 -18.65
CA ILE A 179 10.93 5.06 -18.69
C ILE A 179 12.30 5.02 -18.01
N GLU A 180 13.34 5.32 -18.78
CA GLU A 180 14.72 5.40 -18.28
C GLU A 180 14.93 6.66 -17.43
N ASN A 181 15.91 6.59 -16.53
CA ASN A 181 16.27 7.71 -15.64
C ASN A 181 15.05 8.29 -14.90
N ALA A 182 14.16 7.42 -14.41
CA ALA A 182 12.99 7.84 -13.65
C ALA A 182 13.40 8.38 -12.27
N PRO A 183 12.65 9.34 -11.70
CA PRO A 183 12.79 9.68 -10.28
C PRO A 183 12.44 8.46 -9.42
N LEU A 184 13.10 8.30 -8.28
CA LEU A 184 12.91 7.14 -7.39
C LEU A 184 12.38 7.58 -6.03
N LEU A 185 11.27 6.98 -5.59
CA LEU A 185 10.83 7.00 -4.20
C LEU A 185 11.19 5.68 -3.51
N VAL A 186 12.02 5.75 -2.48
CA VAL A 186 12.33 4.61 -1.61
C VAL A 186 11.43 4.67 -0.39
N TRP A 187 10.70 3.58 -0.11
CA TRP A 187 9.87 3.47 1.06
C TRP A 187 10.54 2.67 2.17
N GLN A 188 10.61 3.27 3.36
CA GLN A 188 11.06 2.59 4.57
C GLN A 188 9.87 1.99 5.30
N ILE A 189 9.85 0.66 5.46
CA ILE A 189 8.74 -0.06 6.09
C ILE A 189 8.64 0.21 7.59
N GLY A 190 7.42 0.17 8.12
CA GLY A 190 7.15 0.31 9.54
C GLY A 190 7.36 -0.98 10.35
N GLY A 191 7.27 -0.87 11.66
CA GLY A 191 7.50 -2.01 12.57
C GLY A 191 6.50 -3.16 12.37
N GLY A 192 5.30 -2.86 11.86
CA GLY A 192 4.27 -3.86 11.58
C GLY A 192 4.60 -4.78 10.39
N GLU A 193 5.48 -4.35 9.49
CA GLU A 193 5.92 -5.09 8.31
C GLU A 193 7.22 -5.88 8.55
N TYR A 194 7.93 -5.67 9.67
CA TYR A 194 9.13 -6.45 9.98
C TYR A 194 8.81 -7.94 10.14
N ASN A 195 9.72 -8.79 9.67
CA ASN A 195 9.60 -10.25 9.69
C ASN A 195 8.39 -10.81 8.89
N LYS A 196 7.87 -10.03 7.97
CA LYS A 196 6.88 -10.48 7.01
C LYS A 196 7.57 -10.83 5.67
N ASP A 197 6.93 -11.70 4.90
CA ASP A 197 7.36 -11.92 3.52
C ASP A 197 7.14 -10.66 2.67
N LEU A 198 7.80 -10.62 1.53
CA LEU A 198 7.81 -9.46 0.65
C LEU A 198 6.40 -8.99 0.26
N MET A 199 5.50 -9.92 -0.07
CA MET A 199 4.16 -9.56 -0.54
C MET A 199 3.26 -9.09 0.60
N THR A 200 3.38 -9.68 1.80
CA THR A 200 2.70 -9.18 3.00
C THR A 200 3.14 -7.75 3.34
N ALA A 201 4.44 -7.46 3.25
CA ALA A 201 4.95 -6.11 3.46
C ALA A 201 4.48 -5.13 2.37
N ALA A 202 4.52 -5.53 1.09
CA ALA A 202 4.12 -4.69 -0.04
C ALA A 202 2.62 -4.40 -0.11
N THR A 203 1.78 -5.23 0.52
CA THR A 203 0.32 -5.04 0.57
C THR A 203 -0.16 -4.42 1.88
N ALA A 204 0.74 -4.15 2.82
CA ALA A 204 0.38 -3.52 4.10
C ALA A 204 -0.05 -2.06 3.97
N ASN A 205 0.37 -1.40 2.90
CA ASN A 205 -0.01 -0.03 2.54
C ASN A 205 0.26 0.19 1.04
N ARG A 206 -0.06 1.39 0.53
CA ARG A 206 0.10 1.74 -0.89
C ARG A 206 1.47 2.30 -1.28
N CYS A 207 2.51 2.05 -0.51
CA CYS A 207 3.83 2.67 -0.74
C CYS A 207 4.44 2.36 -2.12
N VAL A 208 4.14 1.21 -2.70
CA VAL A 208 4.61 0.82 -4.03
C VAL A 208 3.61 1.22 -5.12
N THR A 209 2.31 1.25 -4.79
CA THR A 209 1.24 1.35 -5.80
C THR A 209 0.64 2.75 -5.94
N SER A 210 0.78 3.63 -4.94
CA SER A 210 0.09 4.94 -4.93
C SER A 210 0.49 5.86 -6.09
N LEU A 211 1.79 6.04 -6.34
CA LEU A 211 2.28 6.87 -7.45
C LEU A 211 1.93 6.28 -8.83
N PRO A 212 2.16 4.98 -9.09
CA PRO A 212 1.73 4.34 -10.34
C PRO A 212 0.21 4.45 -10.59
N GLU A 213 -0.61 4.21 -9.57
CA GLU A 213 -2.07 4.30 -9.69
C GLU A 213 -2.55 5.75 -9.91
N ALA A 214 -1.82 6.73 -9.42
CA ALA A 214 -2.03 8.15 -9.72
C ALA A 214 -1.50 8.57 -11.10
N GLY A 215 -0.88 7.68 -11.86
CA GLY A 215 -0.30 7.96 -13.18
C GLY A 215 0.98 8.81 -13.12
N ILE A 216 1.65 8.83 -11.98
CA ILE A 216 2.85 9.64 -11.76
C ILE A 216 4.08 8.78 -12.07
N PRO A 217 4.99 9.20 -12.98
CA PRO A 217 6.03 8.35 -13.54
C PRO A 217 7.27 8.25 -12.62
N TYR A 218 7.07 7.78 -11.39
CA TYR A 218 8.13 7.46 -10.43
C TYR A 218 8.43 5.96 -10.44
N ALA A 219 9.70 5.62 -10.32
CA ALA A 219 10.08 4.32 -9.79
C ALA A 219 9.79 4.29 -8.28
N THR A 220 9.28 3.17 -7.78
CA THR A 220 9.08 2.96 -6.33
C THR A 220 9.81 1.71 -5.88
N LEU A 221 10.51 1.80 -4.76
CA LEU A 221 11.33 0.73 -4.21
C LEU A 221 11.00 0.51 -2.74
N MET A 222 10.81 -0.75 -2.38
CA MET A 222 10.65 -1.19 -0.98
C MET A 222 11.47 -2.45 -0.75
N PHE A 223 12.14 -2.53 0.40
CA PHE A 223 12.79 -3.75 0.87
C PHE A 223 12.02 -4.40 2.01
N ALA A 224 11.84 -5.69 1.94
CA ALA A 224 11.37 -6.48 3.08
C ALA A 224 12.53 -6.77 4.04
N ILE A 225 12.26 -6.71 5.34
CA ILE A 225 13.26 -6.93 6.39
C ILE A 225 12.86 -8.16 7.21
N ALA A 226 13.21 -9.34 6.71
CA ALA A 226 13.04 -10.60 7.40
C ALA A 226 14.21 -10.86 8.37
N ASN A 227 14.27 -10.10 9.46
CA ASN A 227 15.28 -10.29 10.50
C ASN A 227 14.65 -10.05 11.88
N PRO A 228 14.47 -11.10 12.71
CA PRO A 228 13.84 -10.98 14.02
C PRO A 228 14.62 -10.06 15.00
N ASN A 229 15.90 -9.81 14.73
CA ASN A 229 16.72 -8.90 15.52
C ASN A 229 16.67 -7.45 15.01
N TYR A 230 16.09 -7.23 13.82
CA TYR A 230 15.88 -5.89 13.32
C TYR A 230 14.70 -5.27 14.06
N SER A 231 14.99 -4.31 14.86
CA SER A 231 13.99 -3.47 15.49
C SER A 231 14.50 -2.06 15.46
N TYR A 232 13.89 -1.24 14.64
CA TYR A 232 14.02 0.18 14.79
C TYR A 232 13.01 0.62 15.85
N SER A 233 13.31 0.33 17.07
CA SER A 233 12.73 1.03 18.22
C SER A 233 13.82 1.94 18.75
N ALA A 234 13.44 2.99 19.47
CA ALA A 234 14.32 3.88 20.21
C ALA A 234 15.28 3.10 21.11
N SER A 235 16.22 2.41 20.50
CA SER A 235 17.19 1.58 21.19
C SER A 235 18.50 2.33 21.29
N LEU A 236 18.98 2.44 22.53
CA LEU A 236 20.34 2.90 22.83
C LEU A 236 21.40 1.85 22.50
N ASP A 237 20.98 0.70 21.96
CA ASP A 237 21.90 -0.38 21.63
C ASP A 237 22.67 -0.05 20.34
N PRO A 238 24.00 0.21 20.40
CA PRO A 238 24.80 0.53 19.23
C PRO A 238 24.73 -0.53 18.13
N GLU A 239 24.59 -1.81 18.48
CA GLU A 239 24.51 -2.89 17.50
C GLU A 239 23.20 -2.85 16.68
N LYS A 240 22.11 -2.41 17.30
CA LYS A 240 20.85 -2.22 16.58
C LYS A 240 20.94 -1.03 15.64
N ILE A 241 21.53 0.07 16.07
CA ILE A 241 21.79 1.25 15.22
C ILE A 241 22.69 0.86 14.05
N LYS A 242 23.79 0.15 14.34
CA LYS A 242 24.71 -0.36 13.32
C LYS A 242 24.01 -1.25 12.31
N LEU A 243 23.06 -2.07 12.73
CA LEU A 243 22.25 -2.92 11.83
C LEU A 243 21.32 -2.09 10.94
N VAL A 244 20.70 -1.03 11.47
CA VAL A 244 19.89 -0.10 10.68
C VAL A 244 20.74 0.57 9.61
N ASP A 245 21.88 1.12 9.98
CA ASP A 245 22.79 1.81 9.06
C ASP A 245 23.35 0.84 8.01
N ARG A 246 23.62 -0.41 8.38
CA ARG A 246 24.04 -1.46 7.44
C ARG A 246 22.92 -1.78 6.43
N ASN A 247 21.68 -1.81 6.87
CA ASN A 247 20.53 -1.98 5.99
C ASN A 247 20.36 -0.80 5.02
N ASN A 248 20.58 0.43 5.48
CA ASN A 248 20.59 1.61 4.63
C ASN A 248 21.74 1.57 3.60
N ALA A 249 22.93 1.13 4.00
CA ALA A 249 24.08 0.94 3.09
C ALA A 249 23.75 -0.08 1.97
N LEU A 250 23.05 -1.18 2.31
CA LEU A 250 22.57 -2.14 1.32
C LEU A 250 21.57 -1.49 0.34
N GLN A 251 20.61 -0.71 0.85
CA GLN A 251 19.63 -0.04 0.01
C GLN A 251 20.31 0.96 -0.94
N MET A 252 21.28 1.75 -0.42
CA MET A 252 22.02 2.72 -1.24
C MET A 252 22.84 2.03 -2.34
N ALA A 253 23.52 0.93 -2.03
CA ALA A 253 24.27 0.16 -3.03
C ALA A 253 23.37 -0.40 -4.14
N PHE A 254 22.15 -0.84 -3.80
CA PHE A 254 21.17 -1.26 -4.80
C PHE A 254 20.69 -0.09 -5.66
N ILE A 255 20.45 1.08 -5.05
CA ILE A 255 20.08 2.30 -5.79
C ILE A 255 21.21 2.67 -6.76
N ASP A 256 22.48 2.59 -6.35
CA ASP A 256 23.63 2.85 -7.23
C ASP A 256 23.63 1.90 -8.44
N THR A 257 23.31 0.63 -8.25
CA THR A 257 23.16 -0.32 -9.37
C THR A 257 22.04 0.11 -10.33
N LEU A 258 20.91 0.60 -9.80
CA LEU A 258 19.81 1.08 -10.66
C LEU A 258 20.18 2.35 -11.44
N ILE A 259 21.00 3.21 -10.86
CA ILE A 259 21.54 4.41 -11.52
C ILE A 259 22.52 4.00 -12.62
N GLU A 260 23.45 3.11 -12.34
CA GLU A 260 24.41 2.57 -13.31
C GLU A 260 23.72 1.89 -14.51
N GLU A 261 22.60 1.23 -14.26
CA GLU A 261 21.76 0.61 -15.29
C GLU A 261 20.87 1.61 -16.06
N GLY A 262 20.88 2.89 -15.71
CA GLY A 262 20.06 3.93 -16.34
C GLY A 262 18.57 3.84 -16.03
N LYS A 263 18.15 3.02 -15.04
CA LYS A 263 16.76 2.86 -14.64
C LYS A 263 16.27 4.04 -13.81
N VAL A 264 17.17 4.63 -13.01
CA VAL A 264 16.86 5.67 -12.03
C VAL A 264 17.81 6.85 -12.19
N ASP A 265 17.27 8.06 -12.04
CA ASP A 265 18.07 9.29 -12.02
C ASP A 265 18.64 9.53 -10.60
N GLY A 266 19.95 9.43 -10.48
CA GLY A 266 20.67 9.65 -9.22
C GLY A 266 20.55 11.06 -8.64
N THR A 267 20.04 12.03 -9.40
CA THR A 267 19.79 13.42 -8.93
C THR A 267 18.34 13.61 -8.44
N ARG A 268 17.47 12.62 -8.62
CA ARG A 268 16.05 12.66 -8.25
C ARG A 268 15.66 11.48 -7.36
N LEU A 269 16.43 11.31 -6.28
CA LEU A 269 16.15 10.30 -5.26
C LEU A 269 15.33 10.92 -4.12
N PHE A 270 14.30 10.20 -3.72
CA PHE A 270 13.40 10.59 -2.63
C PHE A 270 13.25 9.43 -1.66
N CYS A 271 13.01 9.75 -0.38
CA CYS A 271 12.77 8.73 0.63
C CYS A 271 11.54 9.10 1.46
N ALA A 272 10.70 8.12 1.74
CA ALA A 272 9.61 8.26 2.69
C ALA A 272 9.47 6.98 3.52
N GLY A 273 8.74 7.05 4.61
CA GLY A 273 8.46 5.89 5.46
C GLY A 273 7.62 6.29 6.64
N ALA A 274 6.95 5.32 7.25
CA ALA A 274 6.01 5.57 8.32
C ALA A 274 6.37 4.83 9.61
N SER A 275 6.02 5.41 10.77
CA SER A 275 6.29 4.79 12.09
C SER A 275 7.78 4.53 12.30
N SER A 276 8.18 3.30 12.58
CA SER A 276 9.59 2.90 12.55
C SER A 276 10.27 3.25 11.22
N GLY A 277 9.54 3.15 10.09
CA GLY A 277 10.03 3.55 8.78
C GLY A 277 10.25 5.04 8.65
N GLY A 278 9.44 5.86 9.31
CA GLY A 278 9.68 7.32 9.42
C GLY A 278 11.00 7.61 10.12
N GLY A 279 11.28 6.88 11.21
CA GLY A 279 12.56 6.94 11.88
C GLY A 279 13.73 6.44 11.03
N CYS A 280 13.54 5.34 10.29
CA CYS A 280 14.53 4.84 9.33
C CYS A 280 14.80 5.87 8.22
N THR A 281 13.77 6.57 7.74
CA THR A 281 13.90 7.67 6.78
C THR A 281 14.84 8.75 7.33
N MET A 282 14.62 9.20 8.56
CA MET A 282 15.51 10.17 9.21
C MET A 282 16.97 9.65 9.27
N ARG A 283 17.15 8.39 9.70
CA ARG A 283 18.47 7.79 9.81
C ARG A 283 19.17 7.63 8.47
N PHE A 284 18.41 7.28 7.42
CA PHE A 284 18.92 7.17 6.05
C PHE A 284 19.39 8.53 5.52
N MET A 285 18.63 9.60 5.80
CA MET A 285 19.02 10.97 5.46
C MET A 285 20.23 11.47 6.23
N MET A 286 20.41 11.07 7.49
CA MET A 286 21.63 11.36 8.25
C MET A 286 22.87 10.69 7.68
N GLN A 287 22.70 9.47 7.14
CA GLN A 287 23.81 8.67 6.61
C GLN A 287 24.23 9.10 5.21
N PHE A 288 23.28 9.55 4.36
CA PHE A 288 23.48 9.90 2.96
C PHE A 288 22.74 11.20 2.57
N PRO A 289 22.95 12.31 3.28
CA PRO A 289 22.15 13.52 3.08
C PRO A 289 22.32 14.12 1.68
N GLU A 290 23.48 13.98 1.07
CA GLU A 290 23.84 14.52 -0.23
C GLU A 290 23.27 13.73 -1.42
N ARG A 291 22.74 12.52 -1.14
CA ARG A 291 22.24 11.62 -2.19
C ARG A 291 20.77 11.86 -2.52
N PHE A 292 20.01 12.40 -1.58
CA PHE A 292 18.58 12.57 -1.71
C PHE A 292 18.20 14.03 -2.00
N LYS A 293 17.17 14.20 -2.82
CA LYS A 293 16.61 15.50 -3.14
C LYS A 293 15.61 16.00 -2.11
N ALA A 294 14.84 15.07 -1.52
CA ALA A 294 13.90 15.36 -0.44
C ALA A 294 13.47 14.09 0.30
N ALA A 295 12.88 14.26 1.49
CA ALA A 295 12.38 13.14 2.29
C ALA A 295 11.04 13.48 3.00
N ILE A 296 10.23 12.42 3.26
CA ILE A 296 8.96 12.54 4.00
C ILE A 296 8.97 11.55 5.17
N PRO A 297 9.47 11.94 6.35
CA PRO A 297 9.28 11.16 7.57
C PRO A 297 7.82 11.26 8.02
N CYS A 298 7.07 10.15 7.99
CA CYS A 298 5.66 10.08 8.37
C CYS A 298 5.51 9.42 9.74
N CYS A 299 4.78 10.03 10.66
CA CYS A 299 4.53 9.57 12.03
C CYS A 299 5.78 8.90 12.65
N ALA A 300 6.92 9.55 12.47
CA ALA A 300 8.22 8.96 12.77
C ALA A 300 8.33 8.58 14.25
N MET A 301 8.66 7.30 14.49
CA MET A 301 9.10 6.86 15.81
C MET A 301 10.41 7.58 16.17
N ASP A 302 10.65 7.77 17.46
CA ASP A 302 11.93 8.34 17.97
C ASP A 302 13.12 7.55 17.42
N PRO A 303 13.83 8.07 16.43
CA PRO A 303 14.80 7.26 15.70
C PRO A 303 16.20 7.40 16.24
N ILE A 304 16.43 8.41 17.05
CA ILE A 304 17.74 8.77 17.49
C ILE A 304 17.72 8.86 19.00
N VAL A 305 18.62 8.15 19.54
CA VAL A 305 18.73 7.85 20.94
C VAL A 305 18.65 9.02 21.91
N PRO A 306 19.33 10.14 21.75
CA PRO A 306 19.15 11.26 22.66
C PRO A 306 17.79 11.92 22.54
N ILE A 307 17.18 11.89 21.37
CA ILE A 307 15.84 12.46 21.13
C ILE A 307 14.76 11.70 21.90
N HIS A 308 14.82 10.38 21.96
CA HIS A 308 13.86 9.59 22.72
C HIS A 308 13.78 10.07 24.18
N LYS A 309 14.94 10.25 24.84
CA LYS A 309 15.00 10.77 26.20
C LYS A 309 14.49 12.22 26.33
N ALA A 310 14.72 13.03 25.32
CA ALA A 310 14.25 14.40 25.30
C ALA A 310 12.74 14.47 25.10
N THR A 311 12.17 13.63 24.20
CA THR A 311 10.73 13.59 23.95
C THR A 311 9.93 13.04 25.12
N GLU A 312 10.47 12.17 25.93
CA GLU A 312 9.83 11.71 27.18
C GLU A 312 9.63 12.86 28.20
N LYS A 313 10.47 13.87 28.14
CA LYS A 313 10.47 15.03 29.05
C LYS A 313 9.91 16.28 28.40
N TYR A 314 9.50 16.20 27.13
CA TYR A 314 9.06 17.35 26.39
C TYR A 314 7.74 17.89 26.94
N ASP A 315 7.77 19.14 27.33
CA ASP A 315 6.65 19.92 27.88
C ASP A 315 6.27 21.13 27.02
N GLY A 316 6.58 21.08 25.72
CA GLY A 316 6.38 22.17 24.77
C GLY A 316 7.65 22.93 24.39
N GLN A 317 8.82 22.55 24.92
CA GLN A 317 10.09 23.18 24.62
C GLN A 317 11.12 22.19 24.07
N PHE A 318 11.89 22.60 23.06
CA PHE A 318 13.03 21.84 22.56
C PHE A 318 14.22 21.98 23.52
N THR A 319 14.92 20.89 23.77
CA THR A 319 16.11 20.83 24.61
C THR A 319 17.38 20.76 23.77
N ASP A 320 18.53 21.11 24.37
CA ASP A 320 19.85 20.97 23.75
C ASP A 320 20.15 19.53 23.36
N ASP A 321 19.58 18.56 24.10
CA ASP A 321 19.73 17.12 23.81
C ASP A 321 19.19 16.76 22.42
N ILE A 322 18.11 17.38 21.96
CA ILE A 322 17.53 17.17 20.63
C ILE A 322 18.46 17.68 19.53
N GLU A 323 19.03 18.86 19.72
CA GLU A 323 20.00 19.43 18.78
C GLU A 323 21.28 18.59 18.71
N THR A 324 21.77 18.15 19.87
CA THR A 324 22.94 17.28 19.95
C THR A 324 22.72 15.96 19.21
N ALA A 325 21.51 15.42 19.19
CA ALA A 325 21.22 14.19 18.47
C ALA A 325 21.45 14.29 16.96
N PHE A 326 21.21 15.45 16.35
CA PHE A 326 21.47 15.66 14.92
C PHE A 326 22.93 16.00 14.59
N GLN A 327 23.74 16.24 15.59
CA GLN A 327 25.21 16.37 15.46
C GLN A 327 25.92 15.06 15.78
N GLY A 328 25.16 13.94 15.67
CA GLY A 328 25.66 12.63 16.04
C GLY A 328 26.48 11.97 14.95
N GLN A 329 26.74 10.73 15.19
CA GLN A 329 27.52 9.87 14.32
C GLN A 329 26.63 8.86 13.62
N VAL A 330 27.07 8.43 12.43
CA VAL A 330 26.45 7.39 11.62
C VAL A 330 27.47 6.30 11.33
N TYR A 331 27.00 5.07 11.19
CA TYR A 331 27.85 4.00 10.71
C TYR A 331 27.87 4.00 9.19
N LYS A 332 29.07 3.94 8.58
CA LYS A 332 29.25 3.80 7.13
C LYS A 332 30.02 2.51 6.80
N TRP A 333 29.66 1.89 5.71
CA TRP A 333 30.37 0.70 5.22
C TRP A 333 31.67 1.08 4.53
N ASN A 334 32.80 0.55 5.00
CA ASN A 334 34.11 0.85 4.44
C ASN A 334 34.64 -0.23 3.47
N GLY A 335 33.83 -1.23 3.14
CA GLY A 335 34.21 -2.40 2.34
C GLY A 335 34.41 -3.68 3.17
N GLU A 336 34.62 -3.55 4.47
CA GLU A 336 34.91 -4.67 5.39
C GLU A 336 33.96 -4.68 6.60
N ASP A 337 33.76 -3.53 7.23
CA ASP A 337 32.84 -3.38 8.39
C ASP A 337 32.14 -2.01 8.39
N MET A 338 31.17 -1.89 9.26
CA MET A 338 30.49 -0.62 9.55
C MET A 338 31.34 0.21 10.52
N VAL A 339 31.84 1.34 10.06
CA VAL A 339 32.68 2.27 10.83
C VAL A 339 31.88 3.48 11.25
N LEU A 340 32.05 3.92 12.49
CA LEU A 340 31.40 5.10 13.02
C LEU A 340 32.09 6.35 12.49
N GLU A 341 31.33 7.24 11.86
CA GLU A 341 31.79 8.52 11.30
C GLU A 341 30.88 9.66 11.74
N ASP A 342 31.42 10.87 11.73
CA ASP A 342 30.62 12.07 11.99
C ASP A 342 29.62 12.30 10.84
N MET A 343 28.40 12.63 11.19
CA MET A 343 27.37 13.01 10.24
C MET A 343 27.70 14.38 9.61
N ASP A 344 27.49 14.54 8.31
CA ASP A 344 27.48 15.85 7.68
C ASP A 344 26.20 16.63 8.08
N THR A 345 26.26 17.32 9.19
CA THR A 345 25.12 18.10 9.72
C THR A 345 24.69 19.19 8.76
N LYS A 346 25.61 19.79 8.00
CA LYS A 346 25.28 20.84 7.03
C LYS A 346 24.44 20.28 5.90
N ALA A 347 24.92 19.25 5.21
CA ALA A 347 24.21 18.60 4.12
C ALA A 347 22.84 18.05 4.59
N PHE A 348 22.81 17.45 5.79
CA PHE A 348 21.58 16.98 6.40
C PHE A 348 20.56 18.10 6.61
N CYS A 349 20.97 19.29 7.05
CA CYS A 349 20.06 20.43 7.25
C CYS A 349 19.67 21.13 5.93
N GLU A 350 20.48 21.05 4.90
CA GLU A 350 20.17 21.58 3.55
C GLU A 350 19.16 20.71 2.79
N LEU A 351 19.06 19.41 3.10
CA LEU A 351 18.10 18.49 2.52
C LEU A 351 16.67 18.85 2.93
N PRO A 352 15.74 19.17 2.00
CA PRO A 352 14.35 19.48 2.34
C PRO A 352 13.62 18.26 2.91
N MET A 353 12.85 18.46 3.99
CA MET A 353 12.00 17.44 4.59
C MET A 353 10.58 17.94 4.80
N TYR A 354 9.60 17.06 4.54
CA TYR A 354 8.20 17.30 4.84
C TYR A 354 7.74 16.31 5.93
N PHE A 355 7.65 16.79 7.15
CA PHE A 355 7.17 15.98 8.27
C PHE A 355 5.67 15.85 8.24
N VAL A 356 5.17 14.62 8.37
CA VAL A 356 3.74 14.30 8.39
C VAL A 356 3.41 13.50 9.65
N HIS A 357 2.35 13.91 10.37
CA HIS A 357 1.92 13.20 11.57
C HIS A 357 0.45 13.47 11.86
N ALA A 358 -0.25 12.58 12.57
CA ALA A 358 -1.57 12.88 13.11
C ALA A 358 -1.45 13.37 14.56
N ASP A 359 -2.26 14.39 14.91
CA ASP A 359 -2.23 15.02 16.24
C ASP A 359 -2.55 14.04 17.37
N SER A 360 -3.52 13.16 17.15
CA SER A 360 -4.00 12.17 18.13
C SER A 360 -3.24 10.83 18.10
N ASP A 361 -2.05 10.76 17.48
CA ASP A 361 -1.28 9.51 17.42
C ASP A 361 -0.86 9.03 18.81
N MET A 362 -1.39 7.88 19.21
CA MET A 362 -1.11 7.25 20.51
C MET A 362 0.05 6.25 20.46
N THR A 363 0.51 5.86 19.28
CA THR A 363 1.60 4.89 19.08
C THR A 363 2.95 5.58 18.99
N CYS A 364 3.09 6.50 18.05
CA CYS A 364 4.23 7.41 17.94
C CYS A 364 3.71 8.83 18.20
N LYS A 365 4.09 9.40 19.31
CA LYS A 365 3.52 10.70 19.69
C LYS A 365 3.95 11.79 18.70
N VAL A 366 3.00 12.65 18.32
CA VAL A 366 3.21 13.77 17.39
C VAL A 366 4.38 14.69 17.79
N ILE A 367 4.70 14.71 19.08
CA ILE A 367 5.81 15.47 19.63
C ILE A 367 7.16 15.14 18.98
N SER A 368 7.37 13.91 18.52
CA SER A 368 8.60 13.52 17.84
C SER A 368 8.79 14.32 16.55
N SER A 369 7.76 14.47 15.71
CA SER A 369 7.85 15.27 14.49
C SER A 369 8.08 16.76 14.78
N HIS A 370 7.41 17.32 15.80
CA HIS A 370 7.68 18.70 16.23
C HIS A 370 9.12 18.88 16.72
N ALA A 371 9.64 17.93 17.48
CA ALA A 371 11.00 17.95 17.98
C ALA A 371 12.04 17.93 16.84
N TYR A 372 11.86 17.04 15.86
CA TYR A 372 12.75 16.96 14.69
C TYR A 372 12.72 18.23 13.86
N TYR A 373 11.52 18.67 13.51
CA TYR A 373 11.33 19.89 12.73
C TYR A 373 11.97 21.10 13.43
N GLY A 374 11.72 21.28 14.73
CA GLY A 374 12.28 22.37 15.49
C GLY A 374 13.81 22.33 15.65
N ALA A 375 14.37 21.14 15.91
CA ALA A 375 15.81 20.96 16.02
C ALA A 375 16.52 21.25 14.69
N ARG A 376 16.00 20.75 13.57
CA ARG A 376 16.55 21.05 12.24
C ARG A 376 16.48 22.54 11.91
N LYS A 377 15.37 23.20 12.24
CA LYS A 377 15.24 24.66 12.09
C LYS A 377 16.31 25.43 12.87
N ARG A 378 16.60 25.03 14.11
CA ARG A 378 17.64 25.67 14.92
C ARG A 378 19.04 25.40 14.37
N LEU A 379 19.26 24.24 13.75
CA LEU A 379 20.50 23.88 13.06
C LEU A 379 20.65 24.53 11.69
N GLY A 380 19.66 25.29 11.23
CA GLY A 380 19.75 26.07 9.99
C GLY A 380 18.95 25.53 8.80
N ALA A 381 18.13 24.49 8.97
CA ALA A 381 17.25 24.01 7.92
C ALA A 381 16.19 25.08 7.60
N THR A 382 16.07 25.47 6.32
CA THR A 382 15.17 26.52 5.87
C THR A 382 14.01 26.01 5.01
N ASN A 383 14.14 24.80 4.46
CA ASN A 383 13.23 24.24 3.47
C ASN A 383 12.32 23.15 4.04
N ASP A 384 12.32 22.95 5.35
CA ASP A 384 11.48 21.96 5.99
C ASP A 384 10.03 22.45 6.12
N LEU A 385 9.10 21.51 5.90
CA LEU A 385 7.68 21.67 6.12
C LEU A 385 7.18 20.68 7.17
N ILE A 386 6.05 20.98 7.79
CA ILE A 386 5.37 20.07 8.72
C ILE A 386 3.86 20.17 8.50
N GLN A 387 3.20 19.02 8.39
CA GLN A 387 1.75 18.93 8.31
C GLN A 387 1.25 17.99 9.42
N ILE A 388 0.42 18.53 10.28
CA ILE A 388 -0.23 17.77 11.34
C ILE A 388 -1.69 17.55 10.95
N TYR A 389 -2.08 16.30 10.80
CA TYR A 389 -3.45 15.90 10.48
C TYR A 389 -4.29 15.90 11.75
N ASP A 390 -5.40 16.63 11.74
CA ASP A 390 -6.41 16.52 12.78
C ASP A 390 -7.31 15.31 12.57
N ASP A 391 -8.12 15.00 13.59
CA ASP A 391 -9.02 13.84 13.55
C ASP A 391 -10.07 13.94 12.43
N ALA A 392 -10.52 15.16 12.11
CA ALA A 392 -11.51 15.38 11.06
C ALA A 392 -10.93 15.04 9.68
N TYR A 393 -9.70 15.47 9.41
CA TYR A 393 -8.99 15.12 8.17
C TYR A 393 -8.70 13.63 8.09
N MET A 394 -8.21 13.00 9.16
CA MET A 394 -7.97 11.54 9.21
C MET A 394 -9.25 10.75 8.92
N GLN A 395 -10.39 11.22 9.46
CA GLN A 395 -11.69 10.59 9.24
C GLN A 395 -12.14 10.62 7.78
N THR A 396 -11.73 11.61 6.98
CA THR A 396 -12.05 11.64 5.53
C THR A 396 -11.44 10.47 4.77
N PHE A 397 -10.38 9.85 5.31
CA PHE A 397 -9.74 8.64 4.81
C PHE A 397 -10.18 7.37 5.55
N GLY A 398 -11.24 7.44 6.33
CA GLY A 398 -11.76 6.30 7.09
C GLY A 398 -10.91 5.90 8.30
N ILE A 399 -10.04 6.79 8.79
CA ILE A 399 -9.16 6.54 9.94
C ILE A 399 -9.76 7.19 11.19
N PRO A 400 -10.38 6.42 12.12
CA PRO A 400 -10.89 6.96 13.37
C PRO A 400 -9.75 7.29 14.33
N GLN A 401 -10.04 8.19 15.28
CA GLN A 401 -9.06 8.69 16.26
C GLN A 401 -8.28 7.57 16.99
N MET A 402 -8.93 6.46 17.32
CA MET A 402 -8.29 5.35 18.03
C MET A 402 -7.14 4.67 17.27
N ILE A 403 -7.05 4.91 15.94
CA ILE A 403 -5.97 4.40 15.09
C ILE A 403 -5.30 5.53 14.29
N SER A 404 -5.29 6.74 14.81
CA SER A 404 -4.69 7.94 14.19
C SER A 404 -3.20 7.79 13.87
N HIS A 405 -2.55 6.76 14.40
CA HIS A 405 -1.20 6.36 13.97
C HIS A 405 -1.06 6.17 12.45
N PHE A 406 -2.14 5.90 11.73
CA PHE A 406 -2.11 5.59 10.31
C PHE A 406 -1.99 6.84 9.40
N SER A 407 -1.15 7.79 9.78
CA SER A 407 -0.89 9.03 9.01
C SER A 407 -0.39 8.78 7.58
N TRP A 408 0.17 7.60 7.30
CA TRP A 408 0.57 7.23 5.93
C TRP A 408 -0.63 6.98 5.01
N VAL A 409 -1.84 6.78 5.54
CA VAL A 409 -3.02 6.60 4.70
C VAL A 409 -3.36 7.88 3.96
N PRO A 410 -3.61 9.03 4.60
CA PRO A 410 -3.76 10.28 3.87
C PRO A 410 -2.48 10.65 3.09
N LEU A 411 -1.28 10.42 3.63
CA LEU A 411 -0.05 10.69 2.90
C LEU A 411 -0.03 10.02 1.51
N LEU A 412 -0.36 8.74 1.43
CA LEU A 412 -0.27 7.94 0.19
C LEU A 412 -1.52 8.05 -0.71
N ASN A 413 -2.58 8.72 -0.24
CA ASN A 413 -3.86 8.80 -0.95
C ASN A 413 -4.29 10.23 -1.30
N ASP A 414 -3.62 11.27 -0.75
CA ASP A 414 -3.95 12.66 -1.03
C ASP A 414 -2.84 13.34 -1.85
N TYR A 415 -3.19 13.69 -3.08
CA TYR A 415 -2.34 14.41 -4.03
C TYR A 415 -2.87 15.84 -4.28
N SER A 416 -3.78 16.32 -3.44
CA SER A 416 -4.30 17.68 -3.56
C SER A 416 -3.22 18.73 -3.27
N GLU A 417 -3.40 19.93 -3.79
CA GLU A 417 -2.45 21.02 -3.69
C GLU A 417 -2.05 21.32 -2.23
N GLY A 418 -0.75 21.34 -1.97
CA GLY A 418 -0.16 21.65 -0.66
C GLY A 418 0.05 20.43 0.24
N THR A 419 -0.40 19.24 -0.16
CA THR A 419 -0.10 18.01 0.59
C THR A 419 1.35 17.54 0.39
N ALA A 420 1.80 16.62 1.25
CA ALA A 420 3.19 16.15 1.18
C ALA A 420 3.50 15.40 -0.12
N MET A 421 2.53 14.64 -0.69
CA MET A 421 2.74 13.97 -1.98
C MET A 421 2.70 14.95 -3.16
N ASP A 422 1.83 15.97 -3.15
CA ASP A 422 1.86 17.05 -4.15
C ASP A 422 3.21 17.79 -4.11
N TRP A 423 3.69 18.11 -2.89
CA TRP A 423 5.01 18.72 -2.72
C TRP A 423 6.13 17.83 -3.26
N LEU A 424 6.14 16.52 -2.97
CA LEU A 424 7.15 15.58 -3.45
C LEU A 424 7.16 15.53 -4.98
N VAL A 425 5.99 15.42 -5.59
CA VAL A 425 5.85 15.38 -7.06
C VAL A 425 6.36 16.67 -7.71
N LYS A 426 6.17 17.82 -7.08
CA LYS A 426 6.70 19.11 -7.56
C LYS A 426 8.22 19.24 -7.45
N GLN A 427 8.91 18.33 -6.74
CA GLN A 427 10.38 18.29 -6.68
C GLN A 427 11.02 17.58 -7.89
N MET A 428 10.24 17.05 -8.83
CA MET A 428 10.74 16.34 -10.02
C MET A 428 11.73 17.15 -10.86
#